data_7f7e949a5c30115f2029b21d92ae1675
#
_entry.id   7f7e949a5c30115f2029b21d92ae1675
#
_cell.length_a   1.000
_cell.length_b   1.000
_cell.length_c   1.000
_cell.angle_alpha   90.00
_cell.angle_beta   90.00
_cell.angle_gamma   90.00
#
_symmetry.space_group_name_H-M   'P 1'
#
loop_
_entity.id
_entity.type
_entity.pdbx_description
1 polymer ?
#
loop_
_entity_poly.entity_id
_entity_poly.type
_entity_poly.pdbx_seq_one_letter_code
_entity_poly.pdbx_strand_id
1 'polypeptide(L)'
;MLILLYIITTGCQTIKEKTDKIVEKENQKLSEYIGKNSNDLKINLGKPDEDFKNEVGNTIFVYKSTKYGIPCERNFEIDSNSIVVGFVSNGCF
;
A
#
# COMPACT_ATOMS: atom_id res chain seq x y z
N MET A 1 -33.01 -27.33 -1.61
CA MET A 1 -31.59 -27.65 -1.47
C MET A 1 -30.66 -26.64 -2.11
N LEU A 2 -30.89 -26.22 -3.34
CA LEU A 2 -30.10 -25.21 -4.01
C LEU A 2 -30.11 -23.84 -3.31
N ILE A 3 -31.21 -23.47 -2.68
CA ILE A 3 -31.37 -22.22 -1.95
C ILE A 3 -30.46 -22.14 -0.71
N LEU A 4 -30.27 -23.24 0.01
CA LEU A 4 -29.41 -23.32 1.19
C LEU A 4 -27.94 -23.10 0.83
N LEU A 5 -27.47 -23.67 -0.26
CA LEU A 5 -26.10 -23.47 -0.76
C LEU A 5 -25.85 -22.02 -1.14
N TYR A 6 -26.84 -21.36 -1.70
CA TYR A 6 -26.76 -19.97 -2.11
C TYR A 6 -26.59 -19.02 -0.90
N ILE A 7 -27.30 -19.28 0.19
CA ILE A 7 -27.24 -18.47 1.42
C ILE A 7 -25.84 -18.55 2.05
N ILE A 8 -25.21 -19.71 2.09
CA ILE A 8 -23.86 -19.92 2.62
C ILE A 8 -22.83 -19.12 1.82
N THR A 9 -22.93 -19.14 0.49
CA THR A 9 -22.03 -18.41 -0.40
C THR A 9 -22.12 -16.90 -0.17
N THR A 10 -23.32 -16.37 0.02
CA THR A 10 -23.56 -14.93 0.27
C THR A 10 -22.88 -14.47 1.56
N GLY A 11 -22.94 -15.25 2.65
CA GLY A 11 -22.30 -14.92 3.91
C GLY A 11 -20.78 -14.77 3.81
N CYS A 12 -20.13 -15.67 3.09
CA CYS A 12 -18.69 -15.61 2.87
C CYS A 12 -18.28 -14.37 2.06
N GLN A 13 -19.06 -14.00 1.05
CA GLN A 13 -18.78 -12.82 0.23
C GLN A 13 -18.84 -11.52 1.02
N THR A 14 -19.76 -11.39 1.97
CA THR A 14 -19.90 -10.18 2.78
C THR A 14 -18.65 -9.89 3.61
N ILE A 15 -18.05 -10.89 4.22
CA ILE A 15 -16.84 -10.74 5.03
C ILE A 15 -15.66 -10.32 4.14
N LYS A 16 -15.53 -10.91 2.98
CA LYS A 16 -14.46 -10.60 2.04
C LYS A 16 -14.55 -9.17 1.52
N GLU A 17 -15.76 -8.67 1.24
CA GLU A 17 -15.97 -7.30 0.78
C GLU A 17 -15.51 -6.26 1.78
N LYS A 18 -15.75 -6.45 3.08
CA LYS A 18 -15.31 -5.52 4.13
C LYS A 18 -13.80 -5.39 4.19
N THR A 19 -13.07 -6.49 4.09
CA THR A 19 -11.61 -6.50 4.09
C THR A 19 -11.06 -5.81 2.85
N ASP A 20 -11.61 -6.09 1.68
CA ASP A 20 -11.19 -5.48 0.42
C ASP A 20 -11.39 -3.96 0.42
N LYS A 21 -12.47 -3.45 1.01
CA LYS A 21 -12.71 -2.01 1.12
C LYS A 21 -11.68 -1.28 1.95
N ILE A 22 -11.21 -1.88 3.05
CA ILE A 22 -10.18 -1.28 3.90
C ILE A 22 -8.85 -1.15 3.14
N VAL A 23 -8.43 -2.21 2.46
CA VAL A 23 -7.21 -2.24 1.64
C VAL A 23 -7.30 -1.25 0.49
N GLU A 24 -8.46 -1.17 -0.16
CA GLU A 24 -8.70 -0.28 -1.29
C GLU A 24 -8.58 1.19 -0.90
N LYS A 25 -9.13 1.60 0.25
CA LYS A 25 -9.01 2.96 0.75
C LYS A 25 -7.57 3.35 1.01
N GLU A 26 -6.77 2.47 1.58
CA GLU A 26 -5.36 2.71 1.84
C GLU A 26 -4.58 2.84 0.53
N ASN A 27 -4.83 1.97 -0.43
CA ASN A 27 -4.19 2.03 -1.75
C ASN A 27 -4.54 3.32 -2.51
N GLN A 28 -5.78 3.79 -2.43
CA GLN A 28 -6.18 5.06 -3.02
C GLN A 28 -5.41 6.24 -2.42
N LYS A 29 -5.26 6.25 -1.11
CA LYS A 29 -4.54 7.31 -0.40
C LYS A 29 -3.06 7.33 -0.80
N LEU A 30 -2.43 6.16 -0.90
CA LEU A 30 -1.03 6.05 -1.29
C LEU A 30 -0.82 6.36 -2.77
N SER A 31 -1.78 6.00 -3.63
CA SER A 31 -1.68 6.25 -5.07
C SER A 31 -1.71 7.74 -5.42
N GLU A 32 -2.19 8.60 -4.52
CA GLU A 32 -2.16 10.04 -4.70
C GLU A 32 -0.73 10.59 -4.80
N TYR A 33 0.25 9.88 -4.26
CA TYR A 33 1.65 10.28 -4.32
C TYR A 33 2.28 9.98 -5.69
N ILE A 34 1.71 9.10 -6.49
CA ILE A 34 2.23 8.77 -7.81
C ILE A 34 2.16 10.01 -8.71
N GLY A 35 3.28 10.36 -9.32
CA GLY A 35 3.40 11.57 -10.12
C GLY A 35 3.81 12.82 -9.34
N LYS A 36 3.90 12.74 -8.02
CA LYS A 36 4.35 13.84 -7.17
C LYS A 36 5.85 13.74 -6.88
N ASN A 37 6.43 14.85 -6.44
CA ASN A 37 7.84 14.89 -6.06
C ASN A 37 8.07 14.11 -4.77
N SER A 38 9.24 13.47 -4.63
CA SER A 38 9.63 12.73 -3.44
C SER A 38 9.66 13.58 -2.17
N ASN A 39 9.83 14.90 -2.29
CA ASN A 39 9.75 15.82 -1.15
C ASN A 39 8.35 15.83 -0.53
N ASP A 40 7.30 15.65 -1.32
CA ASP A 40 5.93 15.56 -0.79
C ASP A 40 5.75 14.33 0.10
N LEU A 41 6.39 13.22 -0.23
CA LEU A 41 6.42 12.04 0.63
C LEU A 41 7.09 12.36 1.97
N LYS A 42 8.24 13.02 1.93
CA LYS A 42 8.99 13.36 3.14
C LYS A 42 8.25 14.35 4.03
N ILE A 43 7.49 15.28 3.44
CA ILE A 43 6.69 16.24 4.19
C ILE A 43 5.54 15.54 4.91
N ASN A 44 4.86 14.60 4.25
CA ASN A 44 3.68 13.94 4.79
C ASN A 44 4.00 12.71 5.64
N LEU A 45 5.00 11.91 5.25
CA LEU A 45 5.36 10.65 5.90
C LEU A 45 6.65 10.74 6.73
N GLY A 46 7.39 11.82 6.59
CA GLY A 46 8.67 11.98 7.27
C GLY A 46 9.81 11.33 6.50
N LYS A 47 10.97 11.24 7.15
CA LYS A 47 12.14 10.60 6.59
C LYS A 47 11.92 9.10 6.46
N PRO A 48 12.24 8.47 5.31
CA PRO A 48 12.12 7.02 5.18
C PRO A 48 13.06 6.29 6.14
N ASP A 49 12.65 5.10 6.59
CA ASP A 49 13.47 4.26 7.46
C ASP A 49 14.70 3.74 6.73
N GLU A 50 14.56 3.45 5.44
CA GLU A 50 15.65 3.04 4.57
C GLU A 50 15.47 3.65 3.19
N ASP A 51 16.56 3.86 2.47
CA ASP A 51 16.55 4.18 1.06
C ASP A 51 17.67 3.43 0.35
N PHE A 52 17.39 2.99 -0.88
CA PHE A 52 18.39 2.31 -1.71
C PHE A 52 18.02 2.44 -3.18
N LYS A 53 18.96 2.17 -4.07
CA LYS A 53 18.70 2.14 -5.50
C LYS A 53 18.41 0.73 -5.98
N ASN A 54 17.40 0.59 -6.85
CA ASN A 54 17.07 -0.69 -7.46
C ASN A 54 17.93 -0.94 -8.73
N GLU A 55 17.67 -2.06 -9.41
CA GLU A 55 18.44 -2.48 -10.58
C GLU A 55 18.36 -1.50 -11.76
N VAL A 56 17.25 -0.77 -11.90
CA VAL A 56 17.07 0.21 -12.98
C VAL A 56 17.57 1.60 -12.61
N GLY A 57 18.13 1.78 -11.42
CA GLY A 57 18.69 3.05 -10.97
C GLY A 57 17.71 3.99 -10.30
N ASN A 58 16.47 3.56 -10.05
CA ASN A 58 15.50 4.34 -9.30
C ASN A 58 15.75 4.18 -7.80
N THR A 59 15.34 5.19 -7.02
CA THR A 59 15.47 5.16 -5.56
C THR A 59 14.22 4.53 -4.96
N ILE A 60 14.41 3.63 -3.99
CA ILE A 60 13.31 3.05 -3.22
C ILE A 60 13.34 3.64 -1.80
N PHE A 61 12.24 4.28 -1.40
CA PHE A 61 12.04 4.74 -0.03
C PHE A 61 11.23 3.69 0.71
N VAL A 62 11.75 3.22 1.86
CA VAL A 62 11.12 2.19 2.67
C VAL A 62 10.59 2.82 3.95
N TYR A 63 9.29 2.70 4.20
CA TYR A 63 8.63 3.13 5.41
C TYR A 63 8.10 1.92 6.15
N LYS A 64 8.55 1.72 7.39
CA LYS A 64 8.17 0.59 8.23
C LYS A 64 7.31 1.04 9.39
N SER A 65 6.28 0.27 9.70
CA SER A 65 5.43 0.49 10.87
C SER A 65 4.92 -0.85 11.37
N THR A 66 4.33 -0.84 12.58
CA THR A 66 3.73 -2.04 13.14
C THR A 66 2.33 -1.69 13.63
N LYS A 67 1.36 -2.50 13.25
CA LYS A 67 -0.02 -2.35 13.68
C LYS A 67 -0.52 -3.69 14.19
N TYR A 68 -1.00 -3.72 15.43
CA TYR A 68 -1.45 -4.94 16.11
C TYR A 68 -0.39 -6.04 16.11
N GLY A 69 0.88 -5.69 16.28
CA GLY A 69 1.98 -6.64 16.25
C GLY A 69 2.36 -7.15 14.88
N ILE A 70 1.69 -6.69 13.82
CA ILE A 70 1.96 -7.10 12.45
C ILE A 70 2.82 -6.02 11.76
N PRO A 71 4.01 -6.38 11.24
CA PRO A 71 4.85 -5.41 10.55
C PRO A 71 4.23 -5.01 9.21
N CYS A 72 4.26 -3.71 8.93
CA CYS A 72 3.82 -3.12 7.67
C CYS A 72 5.00 -2.43 7.01
N GLU A 73 5.23 -2.69 5.74
CA GLU A 73 6.29 -2.07 4.96
C GLU A 73 5.69 -1.45 3.70
N ARG A 74 5.98 -0.15 3.48
CA ARG A 74 5.58 0.56 2.27
C ARG A 74 6.81 1.01 1.54
N ASN A 75 6.94 0.60 0.29
CA ASN A 75 8.08 0.94 -0.57
C ASN A 75 7.61 1.84 -1.70
N PHE A 76 8.22 3.02 -1.83
CA PHE A 76 7.90 3.94 -2.91
C PHE A 76 9.08 3.99 -3.87
N GLU A 77 8.80 3.81 -5.15
CA GLU A 77 9.81 3.92 -6.20
C GLU A 77 9.85 5.36 -6.73
N ILE A 78 11.06 5.93 -6.73
CA ILE A 78 11.32 7.33 -7.12
C ILE A 78 12.27 7.30 -8.32
N ASP A 79 11.91 7.98 -9.42
CA ASP A 79 12.75 8.03 -10.62
C ASP A 79 13.89 9.03 -10.48
N SER A 80 14.72 9.16 -11.53
CA SER A 80 15.87 10.07 -11.56
C SER A 80 15.48 11.55 -11.48
N ASN A 81 14.21 11.89 -11.75
CA ASN A 81 13.68 13.25 -11.63
C ASN A 81 13.06 13.51 -10.27
N SER A 82 13.21 12.62 -9.31
CA SER A 82 12.64 12.69 -7.96
C SER A 82 11.11 12.61 -7.96
N ILE A 83 10.53 11.92 -8.94
CA ILE A 83 9.08 11.74 -9.05
C ILE A 83 8.71 10.32 -8.62
N VAL A 84 7.66 10.19 -7.81
CA VAL A 84 7.11 8.90 -7.38
C VAL A 84 6.45 8.23 -8.58
N VAL A 85 6.92 7.05 -8.96
CA VAL A 85 6.40 6.30 -10.11
C VAL A 85 5.62 5.05 -9.71
N GLY A 86 5.70 4.64 -8.46
CA GLY A 86 4.95 3.48 -7.98
C GLY A 86 5.15 3.23 -6.50
N PHE A 87 4.37 2.31 -5.96
CA PHE A 87 4.53 1.87 -4.58
C PHE A 87 4.07 0.42 -4.41
N VAL A 88 4.59 -0.24 -3.37
CA VAL A 88 4.17 -1.58 -2.95
C VAL A 88 3.99 -1.57 -1.44
N SER A 89 2.88 -2.14 -0.94
CA SER A 89 2.59 -2.28 0.49
C SER A 89 2.54 -3.75 0.87
N ASN A 90 3.24 -4.12 1.94
CA ASN A 90 3.26 -5.48 2.48
C ASN A 90 2.85 -5.46 3.94
N GLY A 91 1.84 -6.28 4.30
CA GLY A 91 1.37 -6.39 5.67
C GLY A 91 0.60 -5.20 6.20
N CYS A 92 0.20 -4.26 5.33
CA CYS A 92 -0.53 -3.07 5.71
C CYS A 92 -2.05 -3.28 5.59
N PHE A 93 -2.80 -2.86 6.62
CA PHE A 93 -4.27 -2.92 6.62
C PHE A 93 -4.87 -1.95 7.63
#